data_a0bf4b8d8f642e85adcb9ec37ebdc3fc
#
_entry.id   a0bf4b8d8f642e85adcb9ec37ebdc3fc
#
_cell.length_a   1.000
_cell.length_b   1.000
_cell.length_c   1.000
_cell.angle_alpha   90.00
_cell.angle_beta   90.00
_cell.angle_gamma   90.00
#
_symmetry.space_group_name_H-M   'P 1'
#
loop_
_entity.id
_entity.type
_entity.pdbx_description
1 polymer ?
#
loop_
_entity_poly.entity_id
_entity_poly.type
_entity_poly.pdbx_seq_one_letter_code
_entity_poly.pdbx_strand_id
1 'polypeptide(L)'
;PYVIGLAMDIPLDLHKEYKGILKMYKEGDVSIPVKAFFGELLERPRRTGAYPMALLNRKVNMDQLLAIHNAMKYPVAYIQGPPGTGKTNTIINTIVTAFFNERTVLFSSYNNHPISGVYEKLSKLQYEGKTILFPILRLGNAQKVNESLIMMRRMYEQAQSITVYESTLDRNKDERKRRARKLSELLKKYEELLDLREREETIDRLLEYEHQNSSMLQMVPFTADLEGRQKRQIEKRRKMVGTVSEDEVFSLLDDKEEELRKYLYYISAAYIKKLNQPSNAELREIILMDDEGKRKDRFQKYLSKKKNISNLQKIFPIIATTCI
;
A
#
# COMPACT_ATOMS: atom_id res chain seq x y z
N PRO A 1 7.63 44.44 -9.50
CA PRO A 1 6.45 43.60 -9.53
C PRO A 1 6.50 42.68 -8.32
N TYR A 2 5.64 42.94 -7.34
CA TYR A 2 5.51 42.15 -6.14
C TYR A 2 4.47 41.07 -6.46
N VAL A 3 4.88 39.81 -6.52
CA VAL A 3 3.96 38.66 -6.54
C VAL A 3 3.55 38.44 -5.08
N ILE A 4 2.38 38.94 -4.70
CA ILE A 4 1.75 38.55 -3.44
C ILE A 4 1.13 37.16 -3.72
N GLY A 5 1.89 36.11 -3.49
CA GLY A 5 1.37 34.77 -3.36
C GLY A 5 0.54 34.73 -2.08
N LEU A 6 -0.78 34.77 -2.20
CA LEU A 6 -1.66 34.29 -1.15
C LEU A 6 -1.53 32.77 -1.10
N ALA A 7 -0.43 32.28 -0.54
CA ALA A 7 -0.38 30.95 0.00
C ALA A 7 -1.32 30.99 1.21
N MET A 8 -2.53 30.50 1.07
CA MET A 8 -3.31 30.03 2.20
C MET A 8 -2.62 28.75 2.69
N ASP A 9 -1.45 28.88 3.26
CA ASP A 9 -0.87 27.89 4.13
C ASP A 9 -1.78 27.87 5.36
N ILE A 10 -2.67 26.91 5.42
CA ILE A 10 -3.19 26.46 6.71
C ILE A 10 -1.94 25.89 7.38
N PRO A 11 -1.35 26.60 8.35
CA PRO A 11 -0.12 26.11 8.96
C PRO A 11 -0.50 24.80 9.64
N LEU A 12 0.03 23.69 9.13
CA LEU A 12 0.02 22.45 9.87
C LEU A 12 0.70 22.76 11.21
N ASP A 13 -0.09 22.78 12.27
CA ASP A 13 0.45 22.98 13.62
C ASP A 13 1.16 21.71 14.05
N LEU A 14 2.37 21.53 13.52
CA LEU A 14 3.24 20.39 13.83
C LEU A 14 3.40 20.22 15.34
N HIS A 15 3.37 21.31 16.10
CA HIS A 15 3.47 21.27 17.55
C HIS A 15 2.27 20.54 18.19
N LYS A 16 1.07 20.76 17.66
CA LYS A 16 -0.14 20.08 18.10
C LYS A 16 -0.09 18.59 17.74
N GLU A 17 0.40 18.27 16.55
CA GLU A 17 0.57 16.87 16.10
C GLU A 17 1.61 16.13 16.96
N TYR A 18 2.77 16.75 17.22
CA TYR A 18 3.77 16.16 18.11
C TYR A 18 3.26 16.00 19.55
N LYS A 19 2.47 16.94 20.07
CA LYS A 19 1.80 16.76 21.36
C LYS A 19 0.84 15.57 21.36
N GLY A 20 0.13 15.36 20.27
CA GLY A 20 -0.74 14.19 20.07
C GLY A 20 0.05 12.88 20.12
N ILE A 21 1.18 12.82 19.42
CA ILE A 21 2.07 11.64 19.43
C ILE A 21 2.64 11.39 20.84
N LEU A 22 3.11 12.45 21.52
CA LEU A 22 3.62 12.36 22.89
C LEU A 22 2.55 11.86 23.88
N LYS A 23 1.29 12.27 23.68
CA LYS A 23 0.18 11.76 24.47
C LYS A 23 -0.03 10.27 24.22
N MET A 24 -0.03 9.82 22.96
CA MET A 24 -0.11 8.39 22.62
C MET A 24 1.03 7.58 23.23
N TYR A 25 2.25 8.14 23.28
CA TYR A 25 3.39 7.51 23.97
C TYR A 25 3.14 7.32 25.46
N LYS A 26 2.64 8.36 26.13
CA LYS A 26 2.32 8.30 27.58
C LYS A 26 1.20 7.29 27.91
N GLU A 27 0.25 7.13 26.99
CA GLU A 27 -0.87 6.20 27.11
C GLU A 27 -0.52 4.77 26.64
N GLY A 28 0.68 4.55 26.10
CA GLY A 28 1.11 3.24 25.57
C GLY A 28 0.41 2.81 24.26
N ASP A 29 -0.30 3.72 23.61
CA ASP A 29 -1.11 3.47 22.39
C ASP A 29 -0.37 3.87 21.08
N VAL A 30 0.95 3.76 21.07
CA VAL A 30 1.75 4.08 19.89
C VAL A 30 1.82 2.88 18.94
N SER A 31 1.41 3.09 17.70
CA SER A 31 1.45 2.05 16.68
C SER A 31 2.89 1.69 16.28
N ILE A 32 3.10 0.43 15.87
CA ILE A 32 4.42 -0.07 15.42
C ILE A 32 5.03 0.80 14.29
N PRO A 33 4.29 1.24 13.25
CA PRO A 33 4.84 2.12 12.23
C PRO A 33 5.39 3.45 12.76
N VAL A 34 4.71 4.04 13.76
CA VAL A 34 5.17 5.29 14.40
C VAL A 34 6.44 5.04 15.20
N LYS A 35 6.52 3.95 15.97
CA LYS A 35 7.74 3.53 16.68
C LYS A 35 8.91 3.31 15.71
N ALA A 36 8.65 2.64 14.58
CA ALA A 36 9.66 2.42 13.56
C ALA A 36 10.19 3.74 12.96
N PHE A 37 9.29 4.69 12.70
CA PHE A 37 9.67 6.00 12.16
C PHE A 37 10.58 6.78 13.12
N PHE A 38 10.35 6.69 14.42
CA PHE A 38 11.19 7.34 15.44
C PHE A 38 12.41 6.50 15.87
N GLY A 39 12.72 5.40 15.17
CA GLY A 39 13.93 4.60 15.41
C GLY A 39 13.88 3.71 16.66
N GLU A 40 12.72 3.50 17.26
CA GLU A 40 12.58 2.64 18.45
C GLU A 40 12.60 1.14 18.14
N LEU A 41 12.50 0.75 16.87
CA LEU A 41 12.55 -0.65 16.48
C LEU A 41 13.96 -1.02 16.02
N LEU A 42 14.67 -1.77 16.87
CA LEU A 42 15.99 -2.32 16.55
C LEU A 42 15.92 -3.54 15.64
N GLU A 43 14.82 -4.26 15.64
CA GLU A 43 14.57 -5.42 14.79
C GLU A 43 13.51 -5.10 13.74
N ARG A 44 13.61 -5.78 12.59
CA ARG A 44 12.60 -5.66 11.51
C ARG A 44 11.37 -6.52 11.87
N PRO A 45 10.36 -6.00 12.55
CA PRO A 45 9.17 -6.78 12.85
C PRO A 45 8.45 -7.15 11.56
N ARG A 46 8.05 -8.41 11.44
CA ARG A 46 7.36 -8.93 10.25
C ARG A 46 5.96 -9.38 10.64
N ARG A 47 5.00 -9.09 9.80
CA ARG A 47 3.70 -9.73 9.90
C ARG A 47 3.87 -11.23 9.57
N THR A 48 3.28 -12.10 10.37
CA THR A 48 3.45 -13.56 10.25
C THR A 48 2.68 -14.17 9.07
N GLY A 49 1.74 -13.44 8.47
CA GLY A 49 0.94 -13.94 7.36
C GLY A 49 1.69 -14.02 6.02
N ALA A 50 1.34 -14.98 5.19
CA ALA A 50 1.62 -14.96 3.76
C ALA A 50 0.42 -14.33 3.04
N TYR A 51 0.68 -13.34 2.18
CA TYR A 51 -0.35 -12.58 1.49
C TYR A 51 -0.34 -12.96 0.00
N PRO A 52 -1.44 -13.57 -0.53
CA PRO A 52 -1.61 -13.72 -1.96
C PRO A 52 -1.49 -12.36 -2.66
N MET A 53 -0.70 -12.30 -3.73
CA MET A 53 -0.56 -11.10 -4.52
C MET A 53 -1.62 -11.05 -5.62
N ALA A 54 -2.30 -9.93 -5.73
CA ALA A 54 -3.29 -9.64 -6.75
C ALA A 54 -2.78 -8.52 -7.66
N LEU A 55 -2.42 -8.84 -8.89
CA LEU A 55 -1.81 -7.91 -9.85
C LEU A 55 -2.77 -7.63 -11.00
N LEU A 56 -3.27 -6.41 -11.09
CA LEU A 56 -4.07 -5.95 -12.24
C LEU A 56 -3.22 -5.80 -13.50
N ASN A 57 -1.96 -5.44 -13.34
CA ASN A 57 -1.01 -5.38 -14.42
C ASN A 57 0.18 -6.28 -14.08
N ARG A 58 0.36 -7.34 -14.85
CA ARG A 58 1.44 -8.31 -14.68
C ARG A 58 2.79 -7.87 -15.27
N LYS A 59 2.83 -6.74 -15.95
CA LYS A 59 4.08 -6.13 -16.40
C LYS A 59 4.81 -5.51 -15.20
N VAL A 60 5.25 -6.36 -14.30
CA VAL A 60 6.04 -6.02 -13.12
C VAL A 60 7.35 -6.81 -13.16
N ASN A 61 8.42 -6.21 -12.66
CA ASN A 61 9.69 -6.89 -12.46
C ASN A 61 9.80 -7.42 -11.00
N MET A 62 10.90 -8.12 -10.72
CA MET A 62 11.16 -8.70 -9.40
C MET A 62 11.22 -7.65 -8.30
N ASP A 63 11.82 -6.47 -8.56
CA ASP A 63 11.92 -5.40 -7.57
C ASP A 63 10.56 -4.80 -7.23
N GLN A 64 9.68 -4.65 -8.21
CA GLN A 64 8.31 -4.20 -7.99
C GLN A 64 7.49 -5.24 -7.21
N LEU A 65 7.67 -6.54 -7.48
CA LEU A 65 7.06 -7.61 -6.70
C LEU A 65 7.55 -7.59 -5.25
N LEU A 66 8.85 -7.43 -5.05
CA LEU A 66 9.44 -7.32 -3.73
C LEU A 66 8.89 -6.08 -2.99
N ALA A 67 8.74 -4.94 -3.68
CA ALA A 67 8.16 -3.73 -3.11
C ALA A 67 6.72 -3.95 -2.62
N ILE A 68 5.86 -4.61 -3.42
CA ILE A 68 4.49 -4.96 -3.04
C ILE A 68 4.49 -5.92 -1.85
N HIS A 69 5.34 -6.95 -1.90
CA HIS A 69 5.49 -7.91 -0.80
C HIS A 69 5.89 -7.22 0.50
N ASN A 70 6.90 -6.34 0.45
CA ASN A 70 7.42 -5.65 1.62
C ASN A 70 6.40 -4.66 2.21
N ALA A 71 5.62 -3.96 1.37
CA ALA A 71 4.51 -3.12 1.82
C ALA A 71 3.44 -3.90 2.60
N MET A 72 3.20 -5.18 2.25
CA MET A 72 2.28 -6.05 2.98
C MET A 72 2.91 -6.67 4.23
N LYS A 73 4.20 -6.91 4.22
CA LYS A 73 4.93 -7.72 5.22
C LYS A 73 5.48 -6.90 6.37
N TYR A 74 6.03 -5.72 6.09
CA TYR A 74 6.70 -4.88 7.08
C TYR A 74 5.79 -3.76 7.60
N PRO A 75 5.97 -3.30 8.84
CA PRO A 75 5.23 -2.15 9.37
C PRO A 75 5.58 -0.84 8.68
N VAL A 76 6.80 -0.72 8.18
CA VAL A 76 7.29 0.38 7.34
C VAL A 76 8.08 -0.20 6.18
N ALA A 77 7.77 0.24 4.96
CA ALA A 77 8.52 -0.07 3.76
C ALA A 77 8.79 1.23 2.99
N TYR A 78 10.05 1.51 2.74
CA TYR A 78 10.47 2.64 1.89
C TYR A 78 10.71 2.13 0.47
N ILE A 79 10.00 2.73 -0.49
CA ILE A 79 10.07 2.31 -1.90
C ILE A 79 10.51 3.52 -2.73
N GLN A 80 11.74 3.49 -3.21
CA GLN A 80 12.28 4.50 -4.10
C GLN A 80 12.23 4.03 -5.54
N GLY A 81 11.91 4.95 -6.45
CA GLY A 81 11.93 4.66 -7.89
C GLY A 81 12.09 5.94 -8.70
N PRO A 82 13.04 6.00 -9.63
CA PRO A 82 13.17 7.11 -10.58
C PRO A 82 11.92 7.34 -11.43
N PRO A 83 11.77 8.46 -12.12
CA PRO A 83 10.73 8.66 -13.13
C PRO A 83 10.75 7.52 -14.18
N GLY A 84 9.57 7.07 -14.61
CA GLY A 84 9.45 6.01 -15.63
C GLY A 84 9.53 4.56 -15.11
N THR A 85 9.88 4.32 -13.85
CA THR A 85 10.02 2.96 -13.26
C THR A 85 8.71 2.26 -12.92
N GLY A 86 7.56 2.77 -13.34
CA GLY A 86 6.27 2.12 -13.10
C GLY A 86 5.69 2.28 -11.70
N LYS A 87 6.13 3.28 -10.90
CA LYS A 87 5.63 3.54 -9.52
C LYS A 87 4.12 3.49 -9.39
N THR A 88 3.40 4.13 -10.32
CA THR A 88 1.92 4.14 -10.29
C THR A 88 1.33 2.75 -10.39
N ASN A 89 1.90 1.86 -11.23
CA ASN A 89 1.45 0.48 -11.33
C ASN A 89 1.76 -0.30 -10.06
N THR A 90 2.91 -0.08 -9.45
CA THR A 90 3.28 -0.69 -8.16
C THR A 90 2.31 -0.26 -7.06
N ILE A 91 1.96 1.02 -6.98
CA ILE A 91 0.96 1.54 -6.03
C ILE A 91 -0.40 0.89 -6.25
N ILE A 92 -0.89 0.84 -7.50
CA ILE A 92 -2.18 0.24 -7.83
C ILE A 92 -2.19 -1.25 -7.45
N ASN A 93 -1.17 -2.01 -7.83
CA ASN A 93 -1.05 -3.42 -7.49
C ASN A 93 -0.95 -3.63 -5.97
N THR A 94 -0.28 -2.73 -5.23
CA THR A 94 -0.25 -2.76 -3.76
C THR A 94 -1.64 -2.55 -3.17
N ILE A 95 -2.40 -1.56 -3.65
CA ILE A 95 -3.77 -1.28 -3.20
C ILE A 95 -4.68 -2.48 -3.47
N VAL A 96 -4.62 -3.04 -4.69
CA VAL A 96 -5.43 -4.21 -5.07
C VAL A 96 -5.04 -5.44 -4.26
N THR A 97 -3.74 -5.67 -4.04
CA THR A 97 -3.25 -6.75 -3.17
C THR A 97 -3.74 -6.57 -1.74
N ALA A 98 -3.70 -5.35 -1.20
CA ALA A 98 -4.21 -5.07 0.14
C ALA A 98 -5.73 -5.33 0.22
N PHE A 99 -6.50 -4.86 -0.75
CA PHE A 99 -7.94 -5.11 -0.83
C PHE A 99 -8.26 -6.60 -0.95
N PHE A 100 -7.55 -7.33 -1.80
CA PHE A 100 -7.68 -8.78 -1.97
C PHE A 100 -7.43 -9.55 -0.66
N ASN A 101 -6.57 -9.01 0.20
CA ASN A 101 -6.28 -9.55 1.53
C ASN A 101 -7.11 -8.90 2.66
N GLU A 102 -8.24 -8.30 2.33
CA GLU A 102 -9.19 -7.70 3.28
C GLU A 102 -8.56 -6.63 4.18
N ARG A 103 -7.57 -5.88 3.64
CA ARG A 103 -6.91 -4.78 4.35
C ARG A 103 -7.51 -3.43 3.96
N THR A 104 -7.53 -2.52 4.91
CA THR A 104 -7.83 -1.11 4.65
C THR A 104 -6.59 -0.37 4.18
N VAL A 105 -6.79 0.59 3.27
CA VAL A 105 -5.73 1.42 2.71
C VAL A 105 -6.10 2.88 2.81
N LEU A 106 -5.20 3.68 3.37
CA LEU A 106 -5.21 5.12 3.22
C LEU A 106 -4.11 5.50 2.22
N PHE A 107 -4.51 5.93 1.03
CA PHE A 107 -3.61 6.44 0.02
C PHE A 107 -3.59 7.97 0.08
N SER A 108 -2.48 8.53 0.49
CA SER A 108 -2.31 9.98 0.61
C SER A 108 -1.12 10.47 -0.20
N SER A 109 -1.22 11.70 -0.70
CA SER A 109 -0.15 12.38 -1.41
C SER A 109 -0.22 13.88 -1.13
N TYR A 110 0.93 14.54 -1.19
CA TYR A 110 1.00 16.00 -1.12
C TYR A 110 0.27 16.65 -2.30
N ASN A 111 0.39 16.06 -3.50
CA ASN A 111 -0.21 16.57 -4.72
C ASN A 111 -1.47 15.80 -5.12
N ASN A 112 -2.43 16.49 -5.73
CA ASN A 112 -3.67 15.90 -6.24
C ASN A 112 -3.47 14.97 -7.44
N HIS A 113 -2.44 15.22 -8.28
CA HIS A 113 -2.25 14.50 -9.53
C HIS A 113 -2.03 12.98 -9.34
N PRO A 114 -1.14 12.51 -8.45
CA PRO A 114 -0.97 11.08 -8.19
C PRO A 114 -2.26 10.41 -7.69
N ILE A 115 -3.02 11.12 -6.83
CA ILE A 115 -4.28 10.61 -6.28
C ILE A 115 -5.31 10.46 -7.39
N SER A 116 -5.45 11.49 -8.26
CA SER A 116 -6.37 11.43 -9.40
C SER A 116 -6.04 10.27 -10.33
N GLY A 117 -4.77 10.08 -10.67
CA GLY A 117 -4.34 9.02 -11.57
C GLY A 117 -4.61 7.60 -11.03
N VAL A 118 -4.39 7.37 -9.74
CA VAL A 118 -4.69 6.08 -9.10
C VAL A 118 -6.20 5.87 -8.98
N TYR A 119 -6.92 6.89 -8.48
CA TYR A 119 -8.37 6.84 -8.32
C TYR A 119 -9.09 6.56 -9.63
N GLU A 120 -8.75 7.28 -10.70
CA GLU A 120 -9.35 7.08 -12.03
C GLU A 120 -9.10 5.68 -12.58
N LYS A 121 -7.88 5.15 -12.45
CA LYS A 121 -7.57 3.81 -12.93
C LYS A 121 -8.36 2.74 -12.19
N LEU A 122 -8.54 2.89 -10.88
CA LEU A 122 -9.29 1.92 -10.07
C LEU A 122 -10.80 2.06 -10.26
N SER A 123 -11.34 3.28 -10.43
CA SER A 123 -12.77 3.51 -10.64
C SER A 123 -13.27 3.16 -12.05
N LYS A 124 -12.35 3.07 -13.04
CA LYS A 124 -12.66 2.70 -14.43
C LYS A 124 -12.43 1.22 -14.74
N LEU A 125 -12.14 0.39 -13.72
CA LEU A 125 -11.97 -1.05 -13.92
C LEU A 125 -13.24 -1.68 -14.47
N GLN A 126 -13.09 -2.61 -15.39
CA GLN A 126 -14.19 -3.32 -16.04
C GLN A 126 -13.96 -4.83 -16.04
N TYR A 127 -15.06 -5.57 -15.99
CA TYR A 127 -15.14 -7.01 -16.22
C TYR A 127 -16.29 -7.28 -17.20
N GLU A 128 -16.01 -7.90 -18.33
CA GLU A 128 -16.99 -8.16 -19.40
C GLU A 128 -17.82 -6.91 -19.78
N GLY A 129 -17.18 -5.78 -19.95
CA GLY A 129 -17.83 -4.51 -20.30
C GLY A 129 -18.62 -3.84 -19.15
N LYS A 130 -18.73 -4.48 -17.98
CA LYS A 130 -19.39 -3.92 -16.79
C LYS A 130 -18.41 -3.26 -15.87
N THR A 131 -18.77 -2.11 -15.30
CA THR A 131 -17.91 -1.40 -14.35
C THR A 131 -17.78 -2.18 -13.06
N ILE A 132 -16.54 -2.38 -12.59
CA ILE A 132 -16.26 -2.92 -11.27
C ILE A 132 -16.50 -1.81 -10.24
N LEU A 133 -17.40 -2.04 -9.28
CA LEU A 133 -17.73 -1.09 -8.22
C LEU A 133 -16.63 -1.07 -7.15
N PHE A 134 -15.38 -0.79 -7.57
CA PHE A 134 -14.23 -0.87 -6.68
C PHE A 134 -14.39 0.09 -5.50
N PRO A 135 -14.36 -0.38 -4.23
CA PRO A 135 -14.81 0.39 -3.07
C PRO A 135 -13.72 1.36 -2.60
N ILE A 136 -13.41 2.35 -3.43
CA ILE A 136 -12.50 3.45 -3.18
C ILE A 136 -13.25 4.77 -3.07
N LEU A 137 -12.91 5.56 -2.05
CA LEU A 137 -13.43 6.91 -1.89
C LEU A 137 -12.31 7.93 -2.02
N ARG A 138 -12.61 9.06 -2.66
CA ARG A 138 -11.74 10.21 -2.69
C ARG A 138 -12.26 11.28 -1.74
N LEU A 139 -11.62 11.40 -0.58
CA LEU A 139 -11.94 12.42 0.42
C LEU A 139 -10.93 13.57 0.34
N GLY A 140 -11.23 14.68 0.94
CA GLY A 140 -10.40 15.88 0.96
C GLY A 140 -11.26 17.13 1.11
N ASN A 141 -11.22 18.04 0.14
CA ASN A 141 -12.04 19.25 0.18
C ASN A 141 -13.55 18.94 0.00
N ALA A 142 -14.36 19.96 0.24
CA ALA A 142 -15.84 19.86 0.21
C ALA A 142 -16.39 19.34 -1.13
N GLN A 143 -15.76 19.70 -2.24
CA GLN A 143 -16.16 19.24 -3.57
C GLN A 143 -15.90 17.74 -3.73
N LYS A 144 -14.74 17.25 -3.31
CA LYS A 144 -14.38 15.82 -3.39
C LYS A 144 -15.26 14.94 -2.49
N VAL A 145 -15.63 15.44 -1.34
CA VAL A 145 -16.60 14.78 -0.46
C VAL A 145 -17.95 14.63 -1.17
N ASN A 146 -18.42 15.67 -1.84
CA ASN A 146 -19.69 15.61 -2.57
C ASN A 146 -19.64 14.64 -3.76
N GLU A 147 -18.56 14.70 -4.58
CA GLU A 147 -18.32 13.73 -5.66
C GLU A 147 -18.36 12.28 -5.14
N SER A 148 -17.76 12.04 -3.97
CA SER A 148 -17.74 10.72 -3.33
C SER A 148 -19.13 10.28 -2.84
N LEU A 149 -19.94 11.19 -2.31
CA LEU A 149 -21.30 10.87 -1.89
C LEU A 149 -22.19 10.48 -3.09
N ILE A 150 -22.06 11.20 -4.21
CA ILE A 150 -22.74 10.86 -5.46
C ILE A 150 -22.27 9.48 -5.96
N MET A 151 -20.96 9.21 -5.92
CA MET A 151 -20.39 7.93 -6.33
C MET A 151 -20.91 6.79 -5.44
N MET A 152 -20.94 6.97 -4.11
CA MET A 152 -21.47 5.98 -3.18
C MET A 152 -22.93 5.61 -3.49
N ARG A 153 -23.78 6.61 -3.79
CA ARG A 153 -25.16 6.38 -4.20
C ARG A 153 -25.24 5.53 -5.47
N ARG A 154 -24.51 5.91 -6.51
CA ARG A 154 -24.45 5.15 -7.79
C ARG A 154 -23.97 3.71 -7.57
N MET A 155 -22.90 3.51 -6.81
CA MET A 155 -22.39 2.18 -6.47
C MET A 155 -23.45 1.37 -5.73
N TYR A 156 -24.14 1.96 -4.77
CA TYR A 156 -25.19 1.30 -4.02
C TYR A 156 -26.32 0.84 -4.94
N GLU A 157 -26.83 1.72 -5.80
CA GLU A 157 -27.90 1.41 -6.75
C GLU A 157 -27.48 0.29 -7.72
N GLN A 158 -26.29 0.38 -8.30
CA GLN A 158 -25.76 -0.63 -9.22
C GLN A 158 -25.48 -1.98 -8.54
N ALA A 159 -25.01 -1.97 -7.29
CA ALA A 159 -24.74 -3.20 -6.57
C ALA A 159 -25.97 -4.05 -6.34
N GLN A 160 -27.18 -3.46 -6.25
CA GLN A 160 -28.41 -4.22 -6.02
C GLN A 160 -28.71 -5.23 -7.14
N SER A 161 -28.34 -4.92 -8.39
CA SER A 161 -28.54 -5.79 -9.56
C SER A 161 -27.51 -6.93 -9.68
N ILE A 162 -26.43 -6.90 -8.91
CA ILE A 162 -25.36 -7.90 -8.99
C ILE A 162 -25.62 -9.02 -7.98
N THR A 163 -25.90 -10.23 -8.43
CA THR A 163 -26.00 -11.38 -7.53
C THR A 163 -24.62 -11.89 -7.17
N VAL A 164 -24.32 -11.95 -5.86
CA VAL A 164 -23.04 -12.44 -5.34
C VAL A 164 -23.25 -13.80 -4.70
N TYR A 165 -22.51 -14.80 -5.17
CA TYR A 165 -22.51 -16.16 -4.62
C TYR A 165 -21.22 -16.37 -3.79
N GLU A 166 -21.34 -16.89 -2.57
CA GLU A 166 -20.20 -17.19 -1.69
C GLU A 166 -19.19 -18.13 -2.34
N SER A 167 -19.67 -19.12 -3.09
CA SER A 167 -18.81 -20.05 -3.85
C SER A 167 -17.87 -19.35 -4.86
N THR A 168 -18.24 -18.18 -5.34
CA THR A 168 -17.40 -17.38 -6.25
C THR A 168 -16.25 -16.68 -5.51
N LEU A 169 -16.43 -16.40 -4.21
CA LEU A 169 -15.46 -15.69 -3.39
C LEU A 169 -14.45 -16.61 -2.70
N ASP A 170 -14.84 -17.84 -2.38
CA ASP A 170 -14.01 -18.78 -1.60
C ASP A 170 -13.17 -19.76 -2.45
N ARG A 171 -13.27 -19.65 -3.77
CA ARG A 171 -12.62 -20.59 -4.68
C ARG A 171 -11.09 -20.63 -4.48
N ASN A 172 -10.57 -21.83 -4.14
CA ASN A 172 -9.13 -22.12 -4.02
C ASN A 172 -8.35 -21.33 -2.93
N LYS A 173 -9.00 -20.95 -1.83
CA LYS A 173 -8.38 -20.18 -0.75
C LYS A 173 -7.12 -20.85 -0.16
N ASP A 174 -7.13 -22.16 0.00
CA ASP A 174 -6.00 -22.89 0.59
C ASP A 174 -4.83 -23.04 -0.39
N GLU A 175 -5.11 -23.25 -1.68
CA GLU A 175 -4.09 -23.27 -2.70
C GLU A 175 -3.41 -21.92 -2.85
N ARG A 176 -4.18 -20.83 -2.89
CA ARG A 176 -3.66 -19.46 -2.90
C ARG A 176 -2.75 -19.18 -1.70
N LYS A 177 -3.14 -19.61 -0.51
CA LYS A 177 -2.30 -19.47 0.69
C LYS A 177 -0.99 -20.25 0.57
N ARG A 178 -1.03 -21.46 0.00
CA ARG A 178 0.16 -22.28 -0.21
C ARG A 178 1.13 -21.62 -1.20
N ARG A 179 0.63 -21.15 -2.33
CA ARG A 179 1.41 -20.41 -3.32
C ARG A 179 2.00 -19.13 -2.73
N ALA A 180 1.20 -18.37 -1.98
CA ALA A 180 1.66 -17.14 -1.31
C ALA A 180 2.79 -17.40 -0.32
N ARG A 181 2.78 -18.53 0.41
CA ARG A 181 3.89 -18.91 1.31
C ARG A 181 5.17 -19.16 0.51
N LYS A 182 5.09 -19.97 -0.55
CA LYS A 182 6.25 -20.26 -1.40
C LYS A 182 6.79 -18.99 -2.05
N LEU A 183 5.90 -18.13 -2.57
CA LEU A 183 6.27 -16.82 -3.12
C LEU A 183 6.98 -15.94 -2.09
N SER A 184 6.45 -15.87 -0.87
CA SER A 184 7.06 -15.09 0.23
C SER A 184 8.44 -15.61 0.61
N GLU A 185 8.68 -16.93 0.53
CA GLU A 185 10.00 -17.53 0.77
C GLU A 185 10.99 -17.18 -0.33
N LEU A 186 10.58 -17.23 -1.59
CA LEU A 186 11.43 -16.87 -2.73
C LEU A 186 11.77 -15.37 -2.73
N LEU A 187 10.78 -14.50 -2.48
CA LEU A 187 11.02 -13.06 -2.39
C LEU A 187 11.92 -12.69 -1.21
N LYS A 188 11.84 -13.42 -0.10
CA LYS A 188 12.77 -13.25 1.02
C LYS A 188 14.21 -13.62 0.64
N LYS A 189 14.39 -14.73 -0.13
CA LYS A 189 15.71 -15.09 -0.65
C LYS A 189 16.23 -14.01 -1.61
N TYR A 190 15.36 -13.50 -2.48
CA TYR A 190 15.72 -12.44 -3.41
C TYR A 190 16.11 -11.15 -2.67
N GLU A 191 15.37 -10.73 -1.64
CA GLU A 191 15.71 -9.60 -0.76
C GLU A 191 17.11 -9.80 -0.14
N GLU A 192 17.41 -10.99 0.36
CA GLU A 192 18.73 -11.30 0.95
C GLU A 192 19.85 -11.24 -0.09
N LEU A 193 19.61 -11.71 -1.32
CA LEU A 193 20.58 -11.59 -2.41
C LEU A 193 20.86 -10.14 -2.79
N LEU A 194 19.84 -9.28 -2.80
CA LEU A 194 20.01 -7.84 -3.02
C LEU A 194 20.82 -7.18 -1.88
N ASP A 195 20.52 -7.49 -0.62
CA ASP A 195 21.26 -7.00 0.54
C ASP A 195 22.76 -7.41 0.46
N LEU A 196 23.05 -8.64 0.04
CA LEU A 196 24.43 -9.13 -0.12
C LEU A 196 25.15 -8.40 -1.26
N ARG A 197 24.45 -8.14 -2.36
CA ARG A 197 25.00 -7.37 -3.49
C ARG A 197 25.30 -5.93 -3.09
N GLU A 198 24.38 -5.25 -2.41
CA GLU A 198 24.58 -3.88 -1.94
C GLU A 198 25.76 -3.75 -0.98
N ARG A 199 25.94 -4.75 -0.08
CA ARG A 199 27.11 -4.80 0.81
C ARG A 199 28.41 -4.95 0.04
N GLU A 200 28.43 -5.81 -0.97
CA GLU A 200 29.62 -6.00 -1.84
C GLU A 200 29.97 -4.71 -2.58
N GLU A 201 28.97 -4.06 -3.23
CA GLU A 201 29.15 -2.78 -3.90
C GLU A 201 29.61 -1.66 -2.95
N THR A 202 29.15 -1.68 -1.70
CA THR A 202 29.55 -0.72 -0.67
C THR A 202 31.03 -0.92 -0.29
N ILE A 203 31.47 -2.16 -0.13
CA ILE A 203 32.88 -2.48 0.15
C ILE A 203 33.73 -2.01 -1.02
N ASP A 204 33.33 -2.29 -2.26
CA ASP A 204 34.09 -1.89 -3.45
C ASP A 204 34.23 -0.37 -3.55
N ARG A 205 33.17 0.39 -3.30
CA ARG A 205 33.22 1.87 -3.28
C ARG A 205 34.12 2.43 -2.17
N LEU A 206 34.10 1.82 -0.99
CA LEU A 206 34.97 2.24 0.11
C LEU A 206 36.46 2.04 -0.26
N LEU A 207 36.80 0.93 -0.94
CA LEU A 207 38.14 0.66 -1.40
C LEU A 207 38.58 1.64 -2.49
N GLU A 208 37.72 1.93 -3.46
CA GLU A 208 38.01 2.92 -4.49
C GLU A 208 38.28 4.29 -3.85
N TYR A 209 37.49 4.68 -2.84
CA TYR A 209 37.69 5.92 -2.10
C TYR A 209 39.04 5.94 -1.34
N GLU A 210 39.39 4.86 -0.67
CA GLU A 210 40.69 4.73 0.01
C GLU A 210 41.86 4.80 -0.96
N HIS A 211 41.77 4.13 -2.11
CA HIS A 211 42.81 4.19 -3.15
C HIS A 211 43.03 5.60 -3.71
N GLN A 212 41.94 6.37 -3.89
CA GLN A 212 42.03 7.75 -4.37
C GLN A 212 42.60 8.73 -3.32
N ASN A 213 42.44 8.45 -2.03
CA ASN A 213 42.85 9.33 -0.93
C ASN A 213 44.03 8.81 -0.12
N SER A 214 44.69 7.73 -0.56
CA SER A 214 45.81 7.10 0.14
C SER A 214 47.03 7.97 0.34
N SER A 215 47.13 9.13 -0.34
CA SER A 215 48.19 10.11 -0.12
C SER A 215 48.01 11.00 1.12
N MET A 216 46.80 11.04 1.71
CA MET A 216 46.48 11.88 2.87
C MET A 216 46.35 11.12 4.19
N LEU A 217 46.10 9.85 4.18
CA LEU A 217 45.92 9.05 5.38
C LEU A 217 46.94 7.91 5.42
N GLN A 218 48.03 8.09 6.16
CA GLN A 218 48.91 6.99 6.61
C GLN A 218 48.07 6.08 7.55
N MET A 219 47.00 5.53 7.09
CA MET A 219 46.23 4.54 7.82
C MET A 219 46.65 3.14 7.36
N VAL A 220 47.19 2.45 8.32
CA VAL A 220 47.52 1.04 8.51
C VAL A 220 46.74 0.09 7.57
N PRO A 221 47.35 -0.99 7.09
CA PRO A 221 46.75 -2.05 6.24
C PRO A 221 45.73 -2.91 6.98
N PHE A 222 44.93 -2.29 7.85
CA PHE A 222 43.83 -2.92 8.61
C PHE A 222 42.64 -3.29 7.71
N THR A 223 42.47 -2.57 6.61
CA THR A 223 41.31 -2.67 5.73
C THR A 223 41.35 -3.88 4.79
N ALA A 224 42.51 -4.24 4.24
CA ALA A 224 42.59 -5.33 3.25
C ALA A 224 42.26 -6.72 3.81
N ASP A 225 42.64 -7.03 5.06
CA ASP A 225 42.30 -8.32 5.68
C ASP A 225 40.81 -8.37 6.13
N LEU A 226 40.27 -7.25 6.61
CA LEU A 226 38.86 -7.12 6.96
C LEU A 226 37.97 -7.27 5.72
N GLU A 227 38.36 -6.64 4.61
CA GLU A 227 37.70 -6.73 3.32
C GLU A 227 37.63 -8.17 2.81
N GLY A 228 38.79 -8.84 2.75
CA GLY A 228 38.87 -10.22 2.30
C GLY A 228 38.03 -11.17 3.16
N ARG A 229 37.88 -10.91 4.47
CA ARG A 229 37.01 -11.66 5.35
C ARG A 229 35.53 -11.38 5.05
N GLN A 230 35.15 -10.12 4.86
CA GLN A 230 33.77 -9.73 4.55
C GLN A 230 33.33 -10.27 3.18
N LYS A 231 34.13 -10.13 2.13
CA LYS A 231 33.81 -10.69 0.80
C LYS A 231 33.66 -12.22 0.85
N ARG A 232 34.55 -12.92 1.57
CA ARG A 232 34.40 -14.38 1.79
C ARG A 232 33.12 -14.75 2.53
N GLN A 233 32.70 -13.96 3.52
CA GLN A 233 31.44 -14.19 4.22
C GLN A 233 30.24 -13.95 3.29
N ILE A 234 30.24 -12.89 2.49
CA ILE A 234 29.21 -12.59 1.49
C ILE A 234 29.10 -13.75 0.49
N GLU A 235 30.22 -14.20 -0.06
CA GLU A 235 30.24 -15.31 -1.02
C GLU A 235 29.74 -16.62 -0.42
N LYS A 236 30.19 -16.95 0.80
CA LYS A 236 29.68 -18.12 1.53
C LYS A 236 28.17 -18.03 1.74
N ARG A 237 27.67 -16.86 2.16
CA ARG A 237 26.24 -16.66 2.38
C ARG A 237 25.46 -16.72 1.08
N ARG A 238 25.94 -16.12 -0.01
CA ARG A 238 25.35 -16.20 -1.34
C ARG A 238 25.21 -17.66 -1.82
N LYS A 239 26.22 -18.49 -1.62
CA LYS A 239 26.16 -19.93 -1.94
C LYS A 239 25.11 -20.68 -1.10
N MET A 240 24.92 -20.29 0.16
CA MET A 240 23.89 -20.88 1.03
C MET A 240 22.47 -20.46 0.66
N VAL A 241 22.25 -19.22 0.25
CA VAL A 241 20.95 -18.70 -0.19
C VAL A 241 20.54 -19.32 -1.53
N GLY A 242 21.52 -19.54 -2.41
CA GLY A 242 21.32 -20.07 -3.77
C GLY A 242 20.80 -19.00 -4.73
N THR A 243 20.21 -19.43 -5.83
CA THR A 243 19.62 -18.55 -6.86
C THR A 243 18.11 -18.53 -6.76
N VAL A 244 17.50 -17.44 -7.21
CA VAL A 244 16.05 -17.30 -7.35
C VAL A 244 15.74 -17.12 -8.83
N SER A 245 14.92 -18.01 -9.38
CA SER A 245 14.47 -17.91 -10.77
C SER A 245 13.25 -17.00 -10.88
N GLU A 246 13.30 -16.04 -11.79
CA GLU A 246 12.16 -15.18 -12.10
C GLU A 246 10.97 -16.02 -12.57
N ASP A 247 11.17 -17.02 -13.44
CA ASP A 247 10.11 -17.88 -13.95
C ASP A 247 9.41 -18.65 -12.83
N GLU A 248 10.18 -19.14 -11.84
CA GLU A 248 9.60 -19.80 -10.66
C GLU A 248 8.73 -18.82 -9.85
N VAL A 249 9.19 -17.60 -9.62
CA VAL A 249 8.46 -16.56 -8.90
C VAL A 249 7.18 -16.19 -9.65
N PHE A 250 7.27 -15.92 -10.95
CA PHE A 250 6.11 -15.54 -11.75
C PHE A 250 5.10 -16.66 -11.92
N SER A 251 5.53 -17.93 -11.90
CA SER A 251 4.63 -19.09 -11.93
C SER A 251 3.75 -19.24 -10.69
N LEU A 252 4.18 -18.66 -9.58
CA LEU A 252 3.44 -18.68 -8.30
C LEU A 252 2.43 -17.55 -8.16
N LEU A 253 2.45 -16.56 -9.06
CA LEU A 253 1.45 -15.51 -9.07
C LEU A 253 0.11 -16.10 -9.48
N ASP A 254 -0.88 -15.83 -8.63
CA ASP A 254 -2.24 -16.29 -8.85
C ASP A 254 -2.92 -15.55 -10.00
N ASP A 255 -3.80 -16.30 -10.64
CA ASP A 255 -4.87 -15.91 -11.55
C ASP A 255 -4.49 -15.06 -12.78
N LYS A 256 -5.06 -15.47 -13.89
CA LYS A 256 -5.15 -14.64 -15.09
C LYS A 256 -5.83 -13.33 -14.73
N GLU A 257 -5.46 -12.24 -15.39
CA GLU A 257 -6.03 -10.90 -15.12
C GLU A 257 -7.57 -10.90 -15.14
N GLU A 258 -8.17 -11.66 -16.03
CA GLU A 258 -9.63 -11.80 -16.12
C GLU A 258 -10.25 -12.45 -14.88
N GLU A 259 -9.63 -13.50 -14.32
CA GLU A 259 -10.08 -14.14 -13.09
C GLU A 259 -10.02 -13.17 -11.90
N LEU A 260 -8.97 -12.36 -11.83
CA LEU A 260 -8.87 -11.32 -10.82
C LEU A 260 -9.96 -10.25 -11.03
N ARG A 261 -10.20 -9.80 -12.27
CA ARG A 261 -11.26 -8.82 -12.58
C ARG A 261 -12.64 -9.37 -12.23
N LYS A 262 -12.90 -10.63 -12.52
CA LYS A 262 -14.12 -11.33 -12.12
C LYS A 262 -14.29 -11.33 -10.59
N TYR A 263 -13.24 -11.74 -9.88
CA TYR A 263 -13.26 -11.72 -8.41
C TYR A 263 -13.51 -10.32 -7.87
N LEU A 264 -12.80 -9.30 -8.38
CA LEU A 264 -12.98 -7.91 -7.98
C LEU A 264 -14.40 -7.40 -8.25
N TYR A 265 -15.02 -7.81 -9.35
CA TYR A 265 -16.40 -7.43 -9.67
C TYR A 265 -17.38 -7.91 -8.60
N TYR A 266 -17.31 -9.18 -8.22
CA TYR A 266 -18.23 -9.74 -7.23
C TYR A 266 -17.92 -9.30 -5.80
N ILE A 267 -16.63 -9.29 -5.40
CA ILE A 267 -16.27 -8.89 -4.04
C ILE A 267 -16.57 -7.41 -3.79
N SER A 268 -16.33 -6.54 -4.76
CA SER A 268 -16.66 -5.11 -4.65
C SER A 268 -18.16 -4.90 -4.45
N ALA A 269 -19.01 -5.59 -5.22
CA ALA A 269 -20.43 -5.55 -5.04
C ALA A 269 -20.86 -6.06 -3.64
N ALA A 270 -20.20 -7.13 -3.13
CA ALA A 270 -20.46 -7.64 -1.79
C ALA A 270 -20.12 -6.61 -0.71
N TYR A 271 -19.01 -5.88 -0.87
CA TYR A 271 -18.65 -4.79 0.05
C TYR A 271 -19.70 -3.67 0.06
N ILE A 272 -20.14 -3.21 -1.10
CA ILE A 272 -21.16 -2.15 -1.21
C ILE A 272 -22.50 -2.62 -0.65
N LYS A 273 -22.89 -3.87 -0.84
CA LYS A 273 -24.11 -4.44 -0.28
C LYS A 273 -24.17 -4.47 1.24
N LYS A 274 -23.03 -4.33 1.93
CA LYS A 274 -22.99 -4.15 3.40
C LYS A 274 -23.78 -2.90 3.85
N LEU A 275 -24.04 -1.93 2.95
CA LEU A 275 -24.93 -0.79 3.21
C LEU A 275 -26.37 -1.24 3.56
N ASN A 276 -26.81 -2.43 3.15
CA ASN A 276 -28.12 -2.97 3.50
C ASN A 276 -28.19 -3.46 4.95
N GLN A 277 -27.05 -3.64 5.62
CA GLN A 277 -27.05 -4.09 7.02
C GLN A 277 -27.62 -3.01 7.95
N PRO A 278 -28.37 -3.39 9.00
CA PRO A 278 -28.95 -2.43 9.95
C PRO A 278 -27.92 -1.50 10.60
N SER A 279 -26.70 -2.00 10.85
CA SER A 279 -25.58 -1.21 11.41
C SER A 279 -25.15 -0.03 10.52
N ASN A 280 -25.49 -0.04 9.25
CA ASN A 280 -25.12 0.96 8.25
C ASN A 280 -26.32 1.79 7.76
N ALA A 281 -27.49 1.67 8.41
CA ALA A 281 -28.72 2.37 8.02
C ALA A 281 -28.51 3.89 7.97
N GLU A 282 -27.85 4.48 8.97
CA GLU A 282 -27.56 5.92 9.02
C GLU A 282 -26.76 6.37 7.79
N LEU A 283 -25.71 5.63 7.41
CA LEU A 283 -24.91 5.96 6.23
C LEU A 283 -25.73 5.81 4.95
N ARG A 284 -26.52 4.74 4.84
CA ARG A 284 -27.41 4.52 3.68
C ARG A 284 -28.42 5.65 3.52
N GLU A 285 -29.05 6.10 4.59
CA GLU A 285 -29.97 7.24 4.56
C GLU A 285 -29.26 8.52 4.08
N ILE A 286 -28.05 8.78 4.57
CA ILE A 286 -27.27 9.95 4.16
C ILE A 286 -27.01 9.93 2.65
N ILE A 287 -26.53 8.82 2.08
CA ILE A 287 -26.19 8.76 0.66
C ILE A 287 -27.43 8.82 -0.26
N LEU A 288 -28.59 8.42 0.23
CA LEU A 288 -29.86 8.45 -0.52
C LEU A 288 -30.58 9.80 -0.41
N MET A 289 -30.13 10.74 0.40
CA MET A 289 -30.72 12.07 0.49
C MET A 289 -30.55 12.84 -0.81
N ASP A 290 -31.62 13.51 -1.26
CA ASP A 290 -31.60 14.33 -2.48
C ASP A 290 -30.99 15.72 -2.24
N ASP A 291 -31.22 16.31 -1.05
CA ASP A 291 -30.68 17.62 -0.67
C ASP A 291 -29.15 17.51 -0.44
N GLU A 292 -28.38 18.09 -1.36
CA GLU A 292 -26.91 18.06 -1.36
C GLU A 292 -26.31 18.70 -0.09
N GLY A 293 -26.84 19.85 0.34
CA GLY A 293 -26.33 20.55 1.51
C GLY A 293 -26.53 19.74 2.79
N LYS A 294 -27.76 19.27 3.02
CA LYS A 294 -28.07 18.43 4.18
C LYS A 294 -27.31 17.11 4.17
N ARG A 295 -27.15 16.49 2.99
CA ARG A 295 -26.39 15.26 2.81
C ARG A 295 -24.93 15.44 3.27
N LYS A 296 -24.29 16.52 2.83
CA LYS A 296 -22.91 16.85 3.20
C LYS A 296 -22.76 17.11 4.69
N ASP A 297 -23.64 17.94 5.28
CA ASP A 297 -23.58 18.26 6.71
C ASP A 297 -23.81 17.02 7.58
N ARG A 298 -24.77 16.16 7.21
CA ARG A 298 -24.99 14.90 7.91
C ARG A 298 -23.81 13.96 7.77
N PHE A 299 -23.18 13.90 6.60
CA PHE A 299 -21.98 13.07 6.40
C PHE A 299 -20.80 13.53 7.23
N GLN A 300 -20.58 14.85 7.35
CA GLN A 300 -19.55 15.39 8.24
C GLN A 300 -19.81 15.03 9.71
N LYS A 301 -21.07 15.18 10.17
CA LYS A 301 -21.47 14.74 11.51
C LYS A 301 -21.31 13.22 11.70
N TYR A 302 -21.61 12.44 10.68
CA TYR A 302 -21.39 10.99 10.70
C TYR A 302 -19.90 10.65 10.92
N LEU A 303 -19.00 11.30 10.19
CA LEU A 303 -17.56 11.08 10.28
C LEU A 303 -16.93 11.60 11.59
N SER A 304 -17.59 12.46 12.35
CA SER A 304 -17.07 12.91 13.66
C SER A 304 -17.01 11.80 14.71
N LYS A 305 -17.73 10.70 14.51
CA LYS A 305 -17.77 9.55 15.42
C LYS A 305 -16.80 8.45 14.96
N LYS A 306 -15.82 8.08 15.78
CA LYS A 306 -14.80 7.02 15.50
C LYS A 306 -15.46 5.70 15.06
N LYS A 307 -16.58 5.29 15.68
CA LYS A 307 -17.35 4.09 15.31
C LYS A 307 -17.86 4.16 13.87
N ASN A 308 -18.32 5.31 13.42
CA ASN A 308 -18.88 5.50 12.09
C ASN A 308 -17.79 5.45 11.02
N ILE A 309 -16.60 5.99 11.31
CA ILE A 309 -15.43 5.85 10.43
C ILE A 309 -15.07 4.37 10.25
N SER A 310 -15.06 3.60 11.33
CA SER A 310 -14.81 2.15 11.25
C SER A 310 -15.88 1.41 10.42
N ASN A 311 -17.15 1.81 10.53
CA ASN A 311 -18.20 1.23 9.71
C ASN A 311 -18.07 1.62 8.23
N LEU A 312 -17.73 2.88 7.94
CA LEU A 312 -17.43 3.32 6.57
C LEU A 312 -16.28 2.48 5.94
N GLN A 313 -15.21 2.25 6.69
CA GLN A 313 -14.06 1.47 6.23
C GLN A 313 -14.38 -0.01 5.97
N LYS A 314 -15.40 -0.58 6.62
CA LYS A 314 -15.89 -1.94 6.34
C LYS A 314 -16.59 -2.07 4.99
N ILE A 315 -17.05 -0.95 4.43
CA ILE A 315 -17.75 -0.87 3.14
C ILE A 315 -16.80 -0.33 2.07
N PHE A 316 -16.10 0.75 2.40
CA PHE A 316 -15.12 1.43 1.55
C PHE A 316 -13.73 1.35 2.20
N PRO A 317 -13.06 0.20 2.08
CA PRO A 317 -11.78 -0.04 2.75
C PRO A 317 -10.63 0.81 2.19
N ILE A 318 -10.81 1.45 1.04
CA ILE A 318 -9.78 2.24 0.40
C ILE A 318 -10.19 3.71 0.37
N ILE A 319 -9.39 4.54 1.00
CA ILE A 319 -9.58 5.99 1.05
C ILE A 319 -8.38 6.67 0.41
N ALA A 320 -8.64 7.56 -0.54
CA ALA A 320 -7.64 8.39 -1.20
C ALA A 320 -7.85 9.86 -0.77
N THR A 321 -6.80 10.54 -0.34
CA THR A 321 -6.89 11.93 0.13
C THR A 321 -5.59 12.70 -0.09
N THR A 322 -5.66 14.02 -0.12
CA THR A 322 -4.46 14.87 -0.04
C THR A 322 -4.06 15.10 1.42
N CYS A 323 -2.78 15.32 1.67
CA CYS A 323 -2.24 15.61 3.00
C CYS A 323 -2.44 17.09 3.41
N ILE A 324 -3.17 17.88 2.61
CA ILE A 324 -3.41 19.32 2.83
C ILE A 324 -4.87 19.51 3.20
#